data_539feb11457a057a8e65bccc13d60043
#
_entry.id   539feb11457a057a8e65bccc13d60043
#
_cell.length_a   1.000
_cell.length_b   1.000
_cell.length_c   1.000
_cell.angle_alpha   90.00
_cell.angle_beta   90.00
_cell.angle_gamma   90.00
#
_symmetry.space_group_name_H-M   'P 1'
#
loop_
_entity.id
_entity.type
_entity.pdbx_description
1 polymer ?
#
loop_
_entity_poly.entity_id
_entity_poly.type
_entity_poly.pdbx_seq_one_letter_code
_entity_poly.pdbx_strand_id
1 'polypeptide(L)'
;MPTVREIEQALFRLAPKEGAMDWDNVGQLLGDPEAEVRRVLVALDITEAVADEAIAENCQLIVSHHPVMNCKWLPVQTVWQDTPQGHLLLKILRSGLSAICMHTNLDVAPGGVNDALAAALGLE
;
A
#
# COMPACT_ATOMS: atom_id res chain seq x y z
N MET A 1 -11.16 17.12 5.02
CA MET A 1 -10.33 15.90 5.22
C MET A 1 -9.74 15.50 3.88
N PRO A 2 -8.50 15.04 3.81
CA PRO A 2 -7.95 14.56 2.54
C PRO A 2 -8.66 13.28 2.10
N THR A 3 -8.74 13.09 0.78
CA THR A 3 -9.21 11.85 0.18
C THR A 3 -8.03 10.86 -0.01
N VAL A 4 -8.35 9.59 -0.26
CA VAL A 4 -7.34 8.57 -0.59
C VAL A 4 -6.50 9.01 -1.79
N ARG A 5 -7.14 9.57 -2.83
CA ARG A 5 -6.48 10.12 -4.03
C ARG A 5 -5.49 11.24 -3.70
N GLU A 6 -5.87 12.16 -2.82
CA GLU A 6 -4.98 13.27 -2.44
C GLU A 6 -3.78 12.78 -1.63
N ILE A 7 -3.98 11.76 -0.80
CA ILE A 7 -2.87 11.10 -0.08
C ILE A 7 -1.95 10.38 -1.06
N GLU A 8 -2.49 9.62 -2.02
CA GLU A 8 -1.70 8.96 -3.06
C GLU A 8 -0.84 9.99 -3.83
N GLN A 9 -1.44 11.10 -4.25
CA GLN A 9 -0.72 12.17 -4.93
C GLN A 9 0.39 12.75 -4.07
N ALA A 10 0.16 12.91 -2.77
CA ALA A 10 1.19 13.39 -1.84
C ALA A 10 2.34 12.39 -1.72
N LEU A 11 2.05 11.09 -1.62
CA LEU A 11 3.05 10.03 -1.59
C LEU A 11 3.86 9.96 -2.89
N PHE A 12 3.23 10.12 -4.04
CA PHE A 12 3.93 10.15 -5.32
C PHE A 12 4.79 11.41 -5.54
N ARG A 13 4.55 12.50 -4.81
CA ARG A 13 5.50 13.62 -4.79
C ARG A 13 6.79 13.27 -4.03
N LEU A 14 6.72 12.40 -3.04
CA LEU A 14 7.88 11.92 -2.28
C LEU A 14 8.63 10.81 -3.03
N ALA A 15 7.90 9.90 -3.64
CA ALA A 15 8.45 8.76 -4.37
C ALA A 15 7.65 8.56 -5.68
N PRO A 16 8.06 9.22 -6.77
CA PRO A 16 7.32 9.22 -8.03
C PRO A 16 7.02 7.80 -8.55
N LYS A 17 5.83 7.62 -9.10
CA LYS A 17 5.37 6.32 -9.63
C LYS A 17 6.30 5.81 -10.74
N GLU A 18 6.87 6.72 -11.52
CA GLU A 18 7.78 6.42 -12.63
C GLU A 18 9.09 5.76 -12.18
N GLY A 19 9.44 5.89 -10.88
CA GLY A 19 10.57 5.18 -10.28
C GLY A 19 10.33 3.70 -10.03
N ALA A 20 9.09 3.24 -10.10
CA ALA A 20 8.77 1.83 -9.90
C ALA A 20 9.30 0.95 -11.04
N MET A 21 9.68 -0.27 -10.71
CA MET A 21 10.05 -1.28 -11.70
C MET A 21 8.86 -1.61 -12.60
N ASP A 22 9.11 -1.98 -13.84
CA ASP A 22 8.06 -2.26 -14.85
C ASP A 22 7.09 -3.37 -14.43
N TRP A 23 7.55 -4.29 -13.63
CA TRP A 23 6.78 -5.42 -13.14
C TRP A 23 5.97 -5.11 -11.89
N ASP A 24 6.22 -3.98 -11.24
CA ASP A 24 5.66 -3.67 -9.93
C ASP A 24 4.21 -3.18 -9.99
N ASN A 25 3.54 -3.17 -8.84
CA ASN A 25 2.17 -2.72 -8.68
C ASN A 25 2.10 -1.75 -7.51
N VAL A 26 2.26 -0.46 -7.80
CA VAL A 26 2.31 0.61 -6.79
C VAL A 26 1.15 1.58 -6.94
N GLY A 27 0.87 2.32 -5.88
CA GLY A 27 -0.24 3.26 -5.80
C GLY A 27 -1.46 2.64 -5.12
N GLN A 28 -2.62 3.21 -5.34
CA GLN A 28 -3.85 2.68 -4.78
C GLN A 28 -4.23 1.35 -5.47
N LEU A 29 -4.28 0.28 -4.70
CA LEU A 29 -4.59 -1.07 -5.17
C LEU A 29 -6.03 -1.48 -4.86
N LEU A 30 -6.60 -0.98 -3.78
CA LEU A 30 -7.94 -1.32 -3.31
C LEU A 30 -8.67 -0.08 -2.78
N GLY A 31 -9.99 -0.10 -2.87
CA GLY A 31 -10.86 0.84 -2.18
C GLY A 31 -11.32 2.01 -3.04
N ASP A 32 -11.95 2.98 -2.40
CA ASP A 32 -12.52 4.16 -3.03
C ASP A 32 -11.54 5.35 -2.99
N PRO A 33 -11.10 5.86 -4.16
CA PRO A 33 -10.20 7.00 -4.22
C PRO A 33 -10.79 8.30 -3.66
N GLU A 34 -12.12 8.41 -3.60
CA GLU A 34 -12.79 9.61 -3.09
C GLU A 34 -13.17 9.51 -1.60
N ALA A 35 -12.88 8.38 -0.95
CA ALA A 35 -13.12 8.22 0.47
C ALA A 35 -12.29 9.21 1.29
N GLU A 36 -12.94 9.89 2.25
CA GLU A 36 -12.26 10.75 3.21
C GLU A 36 -11.43 9.95 4.21
N VAL A 37 -10.23 10.41 4.48
CA VAL A 37 -9.28 9.74 5.37
C VAL A 37 -8.99 10.61 6.60
N ARG A 38 -9.27 10.06 7.77
CA ARG A 38 -8.95 10.66 9.08
C ARG A 38 -7.78 9.96 9.75
N ARG A 39 -7.66 8.64 9.52
CA ARG A 39 -6.65 7.82 10.17
C ARG A 39 -6.06 6.84 9.17
N VAL A 40 -4.74 6.73 9.16
CA VAL A 40 -3.96 5.86 8.30
C VAL A 40 -3.18 4.89 9.17
N LEU A 41 -3.19 3.60 8.81
CA LEU A 41 -2.25 2.63 9.34
C LEU A 41 -1.11 2.46 8.34
N VAL A 42 0.13 2.48 8.84
CA VAL A 42 1.33 2.25 8.01
C VAL A 42 1.94 0.92 8.43
N ALA A 43 2.22 0.06 7.46
CA ALA A 43 2.77 -1.27 7.71
C ALA A 43 3.74 -1.70 6.61
N LEU A 44 4.58 -2.67 6.90
CA LEU A 44 5.44 -3.29 5.89
C LEU A 44 4.60 -4.15 4.95
N ASP A 45 3.79 -5.03 5.51
CA ASP A 45 2.89 -5.94 4.82
C ASP A 45 1.45 -5.75 5.28
N ILE A 46 0.48 -5.99 4.40
CA ILE A 46 -0.92 -6.08 4.80
C ILE A 46 -1.26 -7.55 5.05
N THR A 47 -1.22 -7.93 6.32
CA THR A 47 -1.64 -9.24 6.80
C THR A 47 -3.06 -9.19 7.36
N GLU A 48 -3.64 -10.34 7.71
CA GLU A 48 -4.92 -10.40 8.44
C GLU A 48 -4.87 -9.58 9.72
N ALA A 49 -3.78 -9.71 10.50
CA ALA A 49 -3.60 -8.98 11.75
C ALA A 49 -3.53 -7.46 11.53
N VAL A 50 -2.86 -7.01 10.47
CA VAL A 50 -2.79 -5.58 10.11
C VAL A 50 -4.15 -5.06 9.68
N ALA A 51 -4.91 -5.82 8.90
CA ALA A 51 -6.26 -5.46 8.50
C ALA A 51 -7.20 -5.37 9.72
N ASP A 52 -7.12 -6.33 10.63
CA ASP A 52 -7.91 -6.34 11.87
C ASP A 52 -7.57 -5.13 12.77
N GLU A 53 -6.29 -4.77 12.88
CA GLU A 53 -5.85 -3.59 13.61
C GLU A 53 -6.39 -2.30 12.96
N ALA A 54 -6.29 -2.17 11.64
CA ALA A 54 -6.80 -1.01 10.93
C ALA A 54 -8.32 -0.84 11.14
N ILE A 55 -9.07 -1.94 11.15
CA ILE A 55 -10.51 -1.94 11.42
C ILE A 55 -10.78 -1.52 12.87
N ALA A 56 -10.09 -2.12 13.83
CA ALA A 56 -10.25 -1.83 15.26
C ALA A 56 -9.92 -0.38 15.59
N GLU A 57 -8.91 0.19 14.93
CA GLU A 57 -8.49 1.58 15.10
C GLU A 57 -9.30 2.58 14.26
N ASN A 58 -10.34 2.12 13.57
CA ASN A 58 -11.17 2.94 12.68
C ASN A 58 -10.35 3.70 11.62
N CYS A 59 -9.36 3.06 11.04
CA CYS A 59 -8.62 3.58 9.89
C CYS A 59 -9.47 3.51 8.62
N GLN A 60 -9.23 4.41 7.68
CA GLN A 60 -9.84 4.38 6.34
C GLN A 60 -8.83 3.95 5.28
N LEU A 61 -7.55 4.01 5.60
CA LEU A 61 -6.46 3.74 4.67
C LEU A 61 -5.35 2.95 5.34
N ILE A 62 -4.82 1.95 4.61
CA ILE A 62 -3.54 1.29 4.93
C ILE A 62 -2.53 1.70 3.87
N VAL A 63 -1.37 2.16 4.28
CA VAL A 63 -0.22 2.38 3.39
C VAL A 63 0.83 1.34 3.71
N SER A 64 1.20 0.52 2.72
CA SER A 64 2.17 -0.54 2.88
C SER A 64 3.36 -0.39 1.93
N HIS A 65 4.46 -1.05 2.28
CA HIS A 65 5.61 -1.19 1.38
C HIS A 65 5.36 -2.30 0.37
N HIS A 66 5.00 -3.49 0.81
CA HIS A 66 4.69 -4.59 -0.08
C HIS A 66 3.25 -4.52 -0.59
N PRO A 67 3.03 -4.83 -1.89
CA PRO A 67 1.69 -4.80 -2.47
C PRO A 67 0.81 -5.90 -1.87
N VAL A 68 -0.43 -5.55 -1.56
CA VAL A 68 -1.45 -6.51 -1.11
C VAL A 68 -2.01 -7.35 -2.26
N MET A 69 -1.80 -6.89 -3.48
CA MET A 69 -2.16 -7.57 -4.72
C MET A 69 -0.94 -7.76 -5.59
N ASN A 70 -1.05 -8.69 -6.50
CA ASN A 70 0.09 -9.11 -7.30
C ASN A 70 0.59 -8.09 -8.31
N CYS A 71 1.84 -8.29 -8.61
CA CYS A 71 2.57 -7.57 -9.62
C CYS A 71 2.12 -7.95 -11.05
N LYS A 72 2.48 -7.10 -11.98
CA LYS A 72 2.01 -7.02 -13.36
C LYS A 72 2.15 -8.30 -14.21
N TRP A 73 3.12 -9.17 -13.91
CA TRP A 73 3.35 -10.41 -14.68
C TRP A 73 2.49 -11.61 -14.25
N LEU A 74 1.79 -11.48 -13.17
CA LEU A 74 0.91 -12.55 -12.75
C LEU A 74 -0.44 -12.43 -13.49
N PRO A 75 -0.96 -13.53 -14.01
CA PRO A 75 -2.24 -13.51 -14.72
C PRO A 75 -3.36 -13.00 -13.82
N VAL A 76 -4.46 -12.60 -14.44
CA VAL A 76 -5.64 -12.11 -13.72
C VAL A 76 -5.97 -13.04 -12.57
N GLN A 77 -6.04 -12.45 -11.38
CA GLN A 77 -6.25 -13.20 -10.17
C GLN A 77 -7.71 -13.25 -9.81
N THR A 78 -8.08 -14.34 -9.24
CA THR A 78 -9.41 -14.52 -8.68
C THR A 78 -9.42 -14.03 -7.24
N VAL A 79 -10.52 -13.39 -6.83
CA VAL A 79 -10.76 -12.99 -5.44
C VAL A 79 -11.81 -13.95 -4.87
N TRP A 80 -11.36 -15.05 -4.31
CA TRP A 80 -12.22 -16.09 -3.76
C TRP A 80 -12.18 -16.09 -2.23
N GLN A 81 -13.34 -16.17 -1.60
CA GLN A 81 -13.47 -16.15 -0.14
C GLN A 81 -12.73 -17.31 0.55
N ASP A 82 -12.58 -18.43 -0.12
CA ASP A 82 -11.94 -19.64 0.40
C ASP A 82 -10.42 -19.71 0.18
N THR A 83 -9.84 -18.67 -0.40
CA THR A 83 -8.38 -18.52 -0.48
C THR A 83 -7.90 -17.48 0.54
N PRO A 84 -6.69 -17.65 1.13
CA PRO A 84 -6.18 -16.70 2.12
C PRO A 84 -6.12 -15.26 1.58
N GLN A 85 -5.61 -15.07 0.37
CA GLN A 85 -5.52 -13.74 -0.24
C GLN A 85 -6.90 -13.18 -0.59
N GLY A 86 -7.76 -13.99 -1.19
CA GLY A 86 -9.13 -13.55 -1.52
C GLY A 86 -9.93 -13.17 -0.27
N HIS A 87 -9.78 -13.94 0.81
CA HIS A 87 -10.38 -13.63 2.10
C HIS A 87 -9.90 -12.28 2.64
N LEU A 88 -8.59 -12.03 2.61
CA LEU A 88 -8.00 -10.77 3.05
C LEU A 88 -8.48 -9.57 2.21
N LEU A 89 -8.47 -9.68 0.88
CA LEU A 89 -8.93 -8.61 -0.01
C LEU A 89 -10.41 -8.29 0.22
N LEU A 90 -11.26 -9.31 0.37
CA LEU A 90 -12.68 -9.12 0.65
C LEU A 90 -12.91 -8.50 2.02
N LYS A 91 -12.13 -8.88 3.05
CA LYS A 91 -12.19 -8.25 4.37
C LYS A 91 -11.90 -6.75 4.28
N ILE A 92 -10.81 -6.36 3.61
CA ILE A 92 -10.42 -4.97 3.43
C ILE A 92 -11.54 -4.18 2.73
N LEU A 93 -12.03 -4.69 1.61
CA LEU A 93 -13.07 -4.03 0.82
C LEU A 93 -14.41 -3.90 1.58
N ARG A 94 -14.85 -4.96 2.25
CA ARG A 94 -16.10 -4.97 3.03
C ARG A 94 -16.05 -4.04 4.24
N SER A 95 -14.86 -3.78 4.77
CA SER A 95 -14.65 -2.87 5.90
C SER A 95 -14.55 -1.40 5.48
N GLY A 96 -14.66 -1.08 4.19
CA GLY A 96 -14.52 0.26 3.66
C GLY A 96 -13.09 0.80 3.69
N LEU A 97 -12.10 -0.08 3.88
CA LEU A 97 -10.69 0.29 3.85
C LEU A 97 -10.19 0.44 2.43
N SER A 98 -9.28 1.39 2.24
CA SER A 98 -8.45 1.51 1.04
C SER A 98 -7.02 1.10 1.34
N ALA A 99 -6.28 0.68 0.31
CA ALA A 99 -4.88 0.30 0.43
C ALA A 99 -4.04 0.95 -0.67
N ILE A 100 -2.94 1.59 -0.24
CA ILE A 100 -1.91 2.17 -1.11
C ILE A 100 -0.60 1.43 -0.86
N CYS A 101 0.10 1.08 -1.93
CA CYS A 101 1.42 0.46 -1.89
C CYS A 101 2.48 1.42 -2.44
N MET A 102 3.56 1.59 -1.68
CA MET A 102 4.78 2.31 -2.08
C MET A 102 5.94 1.33 -1.99
N HIS A 103 6.31 0.72 -3.11
CA HIS A 103 7.25 -0.40 -3.18
C HIS A 103 8.58 0.01 -3.84
N THR A 104 8.86 -0.47 -5.05
CA THR A 104 10.13 -0.18 -5.71
C THR A 104 10.34 1.30 -6.04
N ASN A 105 9.29 2.07 -6.22
CA ASN A 105 9.37 3.52 -6.34
C ASN A 105 9.89 4.18 -5.06
N LEU A 106 9.56 3.66 -3.88
CA LEU A 106 10.08 4.14 -2.60
C LEU A 106 11.52 3.66 -2.36
N ASP A 107 11.88 2.47 -2.84
CA ASP A 107 13.24 1.95 -2.71
C ASP A 107 14.27 2.88 -3.35
N VAL A 108 13.97 3.42 -4.53
CA VAL A 108 14.88 4.26 -5.32
C VAL A 108 14.72 5.77 -5.10
N ALA A 109 13.67 6.19 -4.40
CA ALA A 109 13.43 7.62 -4.18
C ALA A 109 14.51 8.24 -3.29
N PRO A 110 14.86 9.52 -3.50
CA PRO A 110 15.71 10.25 -2.56
C PRO A 110 15.10 10.24 -1.14
N GLY A 111 15.91 9.84 -0.16
CA GLY A 111 15.45 9.64 1.22
C GLY A 111 14.56 8.40 1.42
N GLY A 112 14.45 7.55 0.42
CA GLY A 112 13.66 6.32 0.45
C GLY A 112 14.37 5.17 1.17
N VAL A 113 13.91 3.95 0.92
CA VAL A 113 14.38 2.75 1.65
C VAL A 113 15.88 2.51 1.50
N ASN A 114 16.40 2.61 0.27
CA ASN A 114 17.84 2.36 0.03
C ASN A 114 18.71 3.40 0.72
N ASP A 115 18.33 4.68 0.68
CA ASP A 115 19.04 5.74 1.37
C ASP A 115 19.00 5.56 2.89
N ALA A 116 17.82 5.20 3.43
CA ALA A 116 17.66 4.92 4.86
C ALA A 116 18.51 3.72 5.31
N LEU A 117 18.57 2.66 4.49
CA LEU A 117 19.40 1.49 4.76
C LEU A 117 20.89 1.84 4.72
N ALA A 118 21.33 2.58 3.71
CA ALA A 118 22.72 3.05 3.60
C ALA A 118 23.11 3.86 4.83
N ALA A 119 22.26 4.80 5.25
CA ALA A 119 22.49 5.61 6.46
C ALA A 119 22.59 4.74 7.72
N ALA A 120 21.70 3.77 7.89
CA ALA A 120 21.70 2.85 9.03
C ALA A 120 22.96 1.98 9.10
N LEU A 121 23.55 1.67 7.94
CA LEU A 121 24.80 0.89 7.83
C LEU A 121 26.05 1.78 7.86
N GLY A 122 25.91 3.10 7.92
CA GLY A 122 27.04 4.05 7.88
C GLY A 122 27.73 4.12 6.52
N LEU A 123 27.02 3.83 5.43
CA LEU A 123 27.53 3.92 4.07
C LEU A 123 27.25 5.34 3.51
N GLU A 124 28.20 5.83 2.70
CA GLU A 124 28.11 7.11 1.99
C GLU A 124 27.65 6.93 0.54
#